data_28b283e96b16ec7a310b882653bb1a6d
#
_entry.id   28b283e96b16ec7a310b882653bb1a6d
#
_cell.length_a   1.000
_cell.length_b   1.000
_cell.length_c   1.000
_cell.angle_alpha   90.00
_cell.angle_beta   90.00
_cell.angle_gamma   90.00
#
_symmetry.space_group_name_H-M   'P 1'
#
loop_
_entity.id
_entity.type
_entity.pdbx_description
1 polymer ?
#
loop_
_entity_poly.entity_id
_entity_poly.type
_entity_poly.pdbx_seq_one_letter_code
_entity_poly.pdbx_strand_id
1 'polypeptide(L)'
;MYSKERAQQITKNDVRFIPAGIHENVQLKSARLAESPTGNKFLEIIFEKDGATLTQTEWKPTKFEGMDEAALQKKEDTQFSRMMQILLCFYKDEQLIFNGSTFEEFATEVVNYLNNADKSKLVRVKIVYNNKGYTTLPSYAKYTFIEPMILPDGMTSAIAKLGIDN
;
A
#
# COMPACT_ATOMS: atom_id res chain seq x y z
N MET A 1 -30.31 -24.16 -13.25
CA MET A 1 -29.64 -25.25 -14.01
C MET A 1 -28.13 -25.15 -13.81
N TYR A 2 -27.49 -26.28 -13.58
CA TYR A 2 -26.04 -26.32 -13.41
C TYR A 2 -25.35 -26.38 -14.77
N SER A 3 -24.27 -25.61 -14.93
CA SER A 3 -23.48 -25.57 -16.17
C SER A 3 -22.00 -25.67 -15.84
N LYS A 4 -21.31 -26.61 -16.48
CA LYS A 4 -19.87 -26.81 -16.33
C LYS A 4 -19.09 -25.61 -16.83
N GLU A 5 -19.52 -25.01 -17.95
CA GLU A 5 -18.90 -23.81 -18.52
C GLU A 5 -19.01 -22.61 -17.56
N ARG A 6 -20.16 -22.42 -16.94
CA ARG A 6 -20.33 -21.32 -15.97
C ARG A 6 -19.48 -21.53 -14.74
N ALA A 7 -19.37 -22.77 -14.24
CA ALA A 7 -18.51 -23.07 -13.11
C ALA A 7 -17.04 -22.79 -13.42
N GLN A 8 -16.59 -23.19 -14.64
CA GLN A 8 -15.22 -22.91 -15.06
C GLN A 8 -14.94 -21.40 -15.21
N GLN A 9 -15.91 -20.65 -15.70
CA GLN A 9 -15.79 -19.20 -15.86
C GLN A 9 -15.69 -18.49 -14.52
N ILE A 10 -16.46 -18.90 -13.52
CA ILE A 10 -16.37 -18.37 -12.17
C ILE A 10 -14.98 -18.62 -11.61
N THR A 11 -14.44 -19.82 -11.77
CA THR A 11 -13.10 -20.17 -11.30
C THR A 11 -12.02 -19.31 -11.97
N LYS A 12 -12.14 -19.05 -13.28
CA LYS A 12 -11.18 -18.21 -14.02
C LYS A 12 -11.22 -16.75 -13.58
N ASN A 13 -12.38 -16.26 -13.18
CA ASN A 13 -12.57 -14.87 -12.77
C ASN A 13 -12.44 -14.68 -11.26
N ASP A 14 -12.11 -15.75 -10.52
CA ASP A 14 -11.95 -15.69 -9.09
C ASP A 14 -10.71 -14.89 -8.72
N VAL A 15 -10.92 -13.79 -7.98
CA VAL A 15 -9.84 -12.91 -7.53
C VAL A 15 -9.38 -13.39 -6.17
N ARG A 16 -8.09 -13.71 -6.06
CA ARG A 16 -7.49 -14.12 -4.79
C ARG A 16 -6.79 -12.93 -4.15
N PHE A 17 -6.98 -12.77 -2.85
CA PHE A 17 -6.35 -11.71 -2.06
C PHE A 17 -5.24 -12.30 -1.20
N ILE A 18 -4.16 -11.54 -1.02
CA ILE A 18 -3.11 -11.91 -0.08
C ILE A 18 -3.72 -11.79 1.32
N PRO A 19 -3.73 -12.86 2.13
CA PRO A 19 -4.36 -12.82 3.46
C PRO A 19 -3.58 -11.95 4.44
N ALA A 20 -4.20 -11.61 5.58
CA ALA A 20 -3.52 -10.92 6.66
C ALA A 20 -2.35 -11.77 7.19
N GLY A 21 -1.27 -11.12 7.59
CA GLY A 21 -0.06 -11.75 8.07
C GLY A 21 1.19 -11.10 7.49
N ILE A 22 2.34 -11.68 7.79
CA ILE A 22 3.62 -11.22 7.25
C ILE A 22 3.98 -12.10 6.06
N HIS A 23 4.16 -11.47 4.91
CA HIS A 23 4.43 -12.17 3.65
C HIS A 23 5.78 -11.78 3.07
N GLU A 24 6.53 -12.77 2.61
CA GLU A 24 7.82 -12.59 1.95
C GLU A 24 7.66 -12.68 0.42
N ASN A 25 8.62 -12.15 -0.32
CA ASN A 25 8.69 -12.23 -1.77
C ASN A 25 7.44 -11.67 -2.46
N VAL A 26 6.95 -10.54 -1.96
CA VAL A 26 5.82 -9.82 -2.55
C VAL A 26 6.34 -8.87 -3.61
N GLN A 27 5.66 -8.80 -4.75
CA GLN A 27 6.04 -7.95 -5.88
C GLN A 27 5.14 -6.73 -5.96
N LEU A 28 5.75 -5.55 -6.12
CA LEU A 28 5.03 -4.35 -6.52
C LEU A 28 4.64 -4.47 -7.99
N LYS A 29 3.35 -4.27 -8.31
CA LYS A 29 2.86 -4.36 -9.68
C LYS A 29 2.68 -3.00 -10.33
N SER A 30 1.89 -2.12 -9.72
CA SER A 30 1.55 -0.84 -10.31
C SER A 30 0.99 0.13 -9.28
N ALA A 31 0.89 1.39 -9.67
CA ALA A 31 0.21 2.42 -8.89
C ALA A 31 -0.52 3.37 -9.83
N ARG A 32 -1.59 3.97 -9.34
CA ARG A 32 -2.34 4.99 -10.08
C ARG A 32 -3.03 5.96 -9.14
N LEU A 33 -3.26 7.17 -9.61
CA LEU A 33 -4.15 8.13 -8.97
C LEU A 33 -5.52 7.99 -9.62
N ALA A 34 -6.56 7.86 -8.81
CA ALA A 34 -7.92 7.61 -9.29
C ALA A 34 -8.93 8.46 -8.52
N GLU A 35 -10.18 8.40 -8.95
CA GLU A 35 -11.27 9.15 -8.35
C GLU A 35 -12.47 8.21 -8.22
N SER A 36 -13.11 8.25 -7.04
CA SER A 36 -14.34 7.48 -6.80
C SER A 36 -15.52 8.10 -7.54
N PRO A 37 -16.64 7.36 -7.70
CA PRO A 37 -17.86 7.93 -8.30
C PRO A 37 -18.39 9.17 -7.58
N THR A 38 -18.05 9.33 -6.29
CA THR A 38 -18.46 10.50 -5.49
C THR A 38 -17.45 11.65 -5.55
N GLY A 39 -16.41 11.54 -6.37
CA GLY A 39 -15.43 12.61 -6.57
C GLY A 39 -14.26 12.60 -5.59
N ASN A 40 -14.11 11.58 -4.77
CA ASN A 40 -13.00 11.47 -3.83
C ASN A 40 -11.75 10.93 -4.51
N LYS A 41 -10.63 11.62 -4.36
CA LYS A 41 -9.34 11.20 -4.93
C LYS A 41 -8.67 10.16 -4.05
N PHE A 42 -8.02 9.19 -4.67
CA PHE A 42 -7.23 8.19 -3.95
C PHE A 42 -6.07 7.70 -4.79
N LEU A 43 -5.03 7.29 -4.07
CA LEU A 43 -3.87 6.60 -4.64
C LEU A 43 -4.12 5.11 -4.48
N GLU A 44 -3.93 4.33 -5.55
CA GLU A 44 -4.06 2.89 -5.52
C GLU A 44 -2.72 2.25 -5.85
N ILE A 45 -2.28 1.32 -5.00
CA ILE A 45 -1.03 0.57 -5.18
C ILE A 45 -1.38 -0.91 -5.18
N ILE A 46 -0.90 -1.64 -6.18
CA ILE A 46 -1.17 -3.07 -6.32
C ILE A 46 0.10 -3.87 -6.10
N PHE A 47 0.03 -4.82 -5.17
CA PHE A 47 1.07 -5.82 -4.90
C PHE A 47 0.55 -7.21 -5.29
N GLU A 48 1.46 -8.11 -5.60
CA GLU A 48 1.10 -9.48 -6.01
C GLU A 48 2.06 -10.49 -5.39
N LYS A 49 1.52 -11.64 -5.05
CA LYS A 49 2.29 -12.82 -4.65
C LYS A 49 1.55 -14.07 -5.07
N ASP A 50 2.20 -14.92 -5.89
CA ASP A 50 1.68 -16.22 -6.31
C ASP A 50 0.25 -16.15 -6.87
N GLY A 51 -0.04 -15.11 -7.65
CA GLY A 51 -1.35 -14.90 -8.27
C GLY A 51 -2.40 -14.26 -7.36
N ALA A 52 -2.08 -14.01 -6.09
CA ALA A 52 -2.93 -13.25 -5.19
C ALA A 52 -2.49 -11.80 -5.17
N THR A 53 -3.42 -10.88 -4.90
CA THR A 53 -3.14 -9.44 -4.92
C THR A 53 -3.50 -8.76 -3.62
N LEU A 54 -2.83 -7.64 -3.35
CA LEU A 54 -3.23 -6.65 -2.38
C LEU A 54 -3.44 -5.34 -3.14
N THR A 55 -4.64 -4.80 -3.07
CA THR A 55 -4.94 -3.47 -3.60
C THR A 55 -5.00 -2.51 -2.44
N GLN A 56 -3.96 -1.70 -2.30
CA GLN A 56 -3.88 -0.70 -1.24
C GLN A 56 -4.47 0.62 -1.72
N THR A 57 -5.46 1.11 -1.02
CA THR A 57 -6.12 2.38 -1.32
C THR A 57 -5.73 3.41 -0.26
N GLU A 58 -5.17 4.53 -0.72
CA GLU A 58 -4.78 5.66 0.14
C GLU A 58 -5.65 6.86 -0.24
N TRP A 59 -6.60 7.17 0.62
CA TRP A 59 -7.53 8.28 0.36
C TRP A 59 -6.88 9.63 0.67
N LYS A 60 -7.28 10.64 -0.10
CA LYS A 60 -6.93 12.01 0.22
C LYS A 60 -7.41 12.33 1.64
N PRO A 61 -6.52 12.77 2.55
CA PRO A 61 -6.93 13.17 3.88
C PRO A 61 -7.90 14.35 3.79
N THR A 62 -8.99 14.27 4.54
CA THR A 62 -10.01 15.32 4.58
C THR A 62 -10.26 15.75 6.01
N LYS A 63 -10.64 17.02 6.16
CA LYS A 63 -10.98 17.59 7.44
C LYS A 63 -12.46 17.33 7.73
N PHE A 64 -12.76 16.66 8.84
CA PHE A 64 -14.13 16.49 9.29
C PHE A 64 -14.51 17.59 10.28
N GLU A 65 -15.81 17.76 10.53
CA GLU A 65 -16.31 18.76 11.48
C GLU A 65 -15.69 18.54 12.87
N GLY A 66 -15.14 19.60 13.44
CA GLY A 66 -14.47 19.55 14.75
C GLY A 66 -12.99 19.20 14.69
N MET A 67 -12.46 18.80 13.52
CA MET A 67 -11.03 18.54 13.35
C MET A 67 -10.28 19.86 13.20
N ASP A 68 -9.16 20.03 13.95
CA ASP A 68 -8.30 21.20 13.77
C ASP A 68 -7.25 20.96 12.68
N GLU A 69 -6.53 22.02 12.30
CA GLU A 69 -5.50 21.96 11.27
C GLU A 69 -4.33 21.05 11.68
N ALA A 70 -4.00 20.99 12.95
CA ALA A 70 -2.92 20.13 13.45
C ALA A 70 -3.27 18.65 13.28
N ALA A 71 -4.54 18.26 13.49
CA ALA A 71 -4.98 16.89 13.30
C ALA A 71 -4.96 16.48 11.82
N LEU A 72 -5.36 17.39 10.92
CA LEU A 72 -5.28 17.16 9.49
C LEU A 72 -3.82 17.00 9.04
N GLN A 73 -2.93 17.89 9.50
CA GLN A 73 -1.50 17.82 9.20
C GLN A 73 -0.91 16.48 9.67
N LYS A 74 -1.31 16.00 10.85
CA LYS A 74 -0.85 14.71 11.35
C LYS A 74 -1.27 13.55 10.44
N LYS A 75 -2.49 13.59 9.91
CA LYS A 75 -2.96 12.58 8.93
C LYS A 75 -2.11 12.60 7.67
N GLU A 76 -1.82 13.79 7.14
CA GLU A 76 -0.99 13.95 5.95
C GLU A 76 0.43 13.46 6.19
N ASP A 77 1.02 13.81 7.33
CA ASP A 77 2.37 13.40 7.70
C ASP A 77 2.47 11.89 7.89
N THR A 78 1.47 11.28 8.51
CA THR A 78 1.41 9.82 8.68
C THR A 78 1.34 9.12 7.34
N GLN A 79 0.49 9.60 6.44
CA GLN A 79 0.38 9.03 5.09
C GLN A 79 1.69 9.19 4.32
N PHE A 80 2.31 10.36 4.38
CA PHE A 80 3.60 10.61 3.74
C PHE A 80 4.66 9.62 4.26
N SER A 81 4.75 9.47 5.58
CA SER A 81 5.73 8.56 6.20
C SER A 81 5.48 7.10 5.79
N ARG A 82 4.21 6.69 5.67
CA ARG A 82 3.87 5.34 5.22
C ARG A 82 4.27 5.12 3.76
N MET A 83 4.03 6.11 2.89
CA MET A 83 4.46 6.03 1.50
C MET A 83 5.98 6.01 1.38
N MET A 84 6.69 6.74 2.24
CA MET A 84 8.15 6.70 2.28
C MET A 84 8.68 5.30 2.62
N GLN A 85 8.03 4.56 3.53
CA GLN A 85 8.43 3.18 3.80
C GLN A 85 8.41 2.33 2.53
N ILE A 86 7.34 2.47 1.74
CA ILE A 86 7.21 1.73 0.48
C ILE A 86 8.30 2.14 -0.51
N LEU A 87 8.48 3.43 -0.71
CA LEU A 87 9.44 3.96 -1.69
C LEU A 87 10.88 3.63 -1.33
N LEU A 88 11.23 3.61 -0.06
CA LEU A 88 12.57 3.27 0.41
C LEU A 88 12.93 1.80 0.19
N CYS A 89 11.97 0.95 -0.17
CA CYS A 89 12.26 -0.41 -0.63
C CYS A 89 12.91 -0.41 -2.02
N PHE A 90 12.75 0.65 -2.81
CA PHE A 90 13.16 0.70 -4.21
C PHE A 90 14.17 1.80 -4.51
N TYR A 91 14.23 2.84 -3.68
CA TYR A 91 15.07 4.01 -3.88
C TYR A 91 15.83 4.34 -2.61
N LYS A 92 16.96 5.03 -2.77
CA LYS A 92 17.64 5.67 -1.65
C LYS A 92 16.93 6.97 -1.30
N ASP A 93 17.05 7.41 -0.05
CA ASP A 93 16.37 8.62 0.43
C ASP A 93 16.72 9.85 -0.43
N GLU A 94 17.98 10.01 -0.81
CA GLU A 94 18.42 11.14 -1.63
C GLU A 94 17.84 11.14 -3.05
N GLN A 95 17.30 10.01 -3.53
CA GLN A 95 16.66 9.90 -4.83
C GLN A 95 15.19 10.34 -4.80
N LEU A 96 14.60 10.42 -3.61
CA LEU A 96 13.17 10.73 -3.42
C LEU A 96 13.00 12.22 -3.18
N ILE A 97 12.52 12.93 -4.19
CA ILE A 97 12.30 14.38 -4.16
C ILE A 97 10.81 14.63 -4.36
N PHE A 98 10.22 15.40 -3.45
CA PHE A 98 8.81 15.76 -3.49
C PHE A 98 8.67 17.28 -3.50
N ASN A 99 8.00 17.81 -4.52
CA ASN A 99 7.78 19.23 -4.71
C ASN A 99 6.30 19.62 -4.61
N GLY A 100 5.41 18.63 -4.59
CA GLY A 100 3.97 18.86 -4.55
C GLY A 100 3.50 19.36 -3.18
N SER A 101 2.51 20.24 -3.18
CA SER A 101 1.89 20.76 -1.97
C SER A 101 0.46 20.25 -1.75
N THR A 102 -0.16 19.66 -2.78
CA THR A 102 -1.49 19.06 -2.68
C THR A 102 -1.40 17.55 -2.66
N PHE A 103 -2.48 16.89 -2.22
CA PHE A 103 -2.55 15.43 -2.26
C PHE A 103 -2.36 14.91 -3.69
N GLU A 104 -3.01 15.55 -4.67
CA GLU A 104 -2.96 15.12 -6.08
C GLU A 104 -1.53 15.22 -6.62
N GLU A 105 -0.81 16.28 -6.29
CA GLU A 105 0.58 16.43 -6.70
C GLU A 105 1.48 15.39 -6.02
N PHE A 106 1.30 15.20 -4.71
CA PHE A 106 2.03 14.20 -3.94
C PHE A 106 1.77 12.79 -4.48
N ALA A 107 0.49 12.45 -4.70
CA ALA A 107 0.11 11.12 -5.20
C ALA A 107 0.68 10.88 -6.61
N THR A 108 0.69 11.89 -7.46
CA THR A 108 1.28 11.80 -8.81
C THR A 108 2.78 11.50 -8.71
N GLU A 109 3.49 12.16 -7.79
CA GLU A 109 4.91 11.90 -7.57
C GLU A 109 5.14 10.46 -7.06
N VAL A 110 4.33 9.99 -6.12
CA VAL A 110 4.40 8.60 -5.63
C VAL A 110 4.14 7.60 -6.77
N VAL A 111 3.11 7.84 -7.57
CA VAL A 111 2.77 6.98 -8.73
C VAL A 111 3.94 6.89 -9.69
N ASN A 112 4.57 8.02 -10.02
CA ASN A 112 5.70 8.03 -10.93
C ASN A 112 6.89 7.24 -10.39
N TYR A 113 7.23 7.41 -9.11
CA TYR A 113 8.29 6.62 -8.49
C TYR A 113 7.97 5.13 -8.49
N LEU A 114 6.76 4.75 -8.13
CA LEU A 114 6.38 3.34 -8.04
C LEU A 114 6.32 2.67 -9.42
N ASN A 115 5.78 3.37 -10.42
CA ASN A 115 5.70 2.79 -11.77
C ASN A 115 7.06 2.69 -12.46
N ASN A 116 8.02 3.51 -12.06
CA ASN A 116 9.39 3.47 -12.58
C ASN A 116 10.34 2.64 -11.71
N ALA A 117 9.86 2.10 -10.60
CA ALA A 117 10.68 1.28 -9.72
C ALA A 117 11.06 -0.05 -10.37
N ASP A 118 12.17 -0.63 -9.92
CA ASP A 118 12.60 -1.96 -10.35
C ASP A 118 11.68 -3.02 -9.70
N LYS A 119 10.76 -3.56 -10.48
CA LYS A 119 9.76 -4.53 -10.01
C LYS A 119 10.36 -5.90 -9.67
N SER A 120 11.62 -6.14 -10.02
CA SER A 120 12.31 -7.37 -9.62
C SER A 120 12.77 -7.34 -8.15
N LYS A 121 12.78 -6.16 -7.54
CA LYS A 121 13.08 -6.02 -6.10
C LYS A 121 11.87 -6.41 -5.29
N LEU A 122 11.89 -7.60 -4.72
CA LEU A 122 10.79 -8.11 -3.90
C LEU A 122 10.83 -7.54 -2.49
N VAL A 123 9.68 -7.49 -1.85
CA VAL A 123 9.52 -6.91 -0.51
C VAL A 123 8.89 -7.89 0.46
N ARG A 124 9.15 -7.69 1.74
CA ARG A 124 8.44 -8.34 2.85
C ARG A 124 7.41 -7.33 3.34
N VAL A 125 6.17 -7.78 3.52
CA VAL A 125 5.08 -6.86 3.86
C VAL A 125 4.17 -7.47 4.90
N LYS A 126 3.73 -6.64 5.85
CA LYS A 126 2.69 -7.01 6.81
C LYS A 126 1.34 -6.49 6.33
N ILE A 127 0.36 -7.37 6.30
CA ILE A 127 -1.00 -7.08 5.88
C ILE A 127 -1.91 -7.33 7.07
N VAL A 128 -2.86 -6.43 7.29
CA VAL A 128 -3.83 -6.50 8.39
C VAL A 128 -5.24 -6.37 7.82
N TYR A 129 -6.26 -6.56 8.66
CA TYR A 129 -7.65 -6.27 8.31
C TYR A 129 -8.01 -4.86 8.73
N ASN A 130 -8.79 -4.16 7.88
CA ASN A 130 -9.37 -2.89 8.26
C ASN A 130 -10.69 -3.12 9.01
N ASN A 131 -11.37 -2.03 9.40
CA ASN A 131 -12.63 -2.10 10.15
C ASN A 131 -13.76 -2.81 9.40
N LYS A 132 -13.65 -2.92 8.07
CA LYS A 132 -14.64 -3.59 7.22
C LYS A 132 -14.27 -5.03 6.89
N GLY A 133 -13.15 -5.53 7.42
CA GLY A 133 -12.69 -6.88 7.18
C GLY A 133 -11.92 -7.08 5.88
N TYR A 134 -11.57 -6.01 5.17
CA TYR A 134 -10.72 -6.09 3.97
C TYR A 134 -9.25 -6.06 4.35
N THR A 135 -8.43 -6.73 3.55
CA THR A 135 -6.97 -6.71 3.72
C THR A 135 -6.41 -5.37 3.28
N THR A 136 -5.46 -4.86 4.07
CA THR A 136 -4.84 -3.55 3.83
C THR A 136 -3.46 -3.51 4.47
N LEU A 137 -2.65 -2.53 4.09
CA LEU A 137 -1.44 -2.21 4.84
C LEU A 137 -1.83 -1.55 6.16
N PRO A 138 -1.00 -1.70 7.21
CA PRO A 138 -1.26 -1.02 8.48
C PRO A 138 -1.38 0.50 8.31
N SER A 139 -2.19 1.12 9.15
CA SER A 139 -2.43 2.57 9.12
C SER A 139 -1.40 3.39 9.89
N TYR A 140 -0.53 2.74 10.66
CA TYR A 140 0.52 3.42 11.42
C TYR A 140 1.79 3.65 10.58
N ALA A 141 2.55 4.68 10.92
CA ALA A 141 3.86 4.96 10.34
C ALA A 141 5.00 4.63 11.32
N LYS A 142 4.68 4.52 12.62
CA LYS A 142 5.66 4.35 13.70
C LYS A 142 6.42 3.03 13.63
N TYR A 143 5.78 1.97 13.13
CA TYR A 143 6.37 0.64 13.04
C TYR A 143 6.58 0.25 11.59
N THR A 144 7.59 -0.60 11.34
CA THR A 144 7.87 -1.09 9.99
C THR A 144 6.81 -2.10 9.57
N PHE A 145 6.19 -1.87 8.42
CA PHE A 145 5.22 -2.80 7.82
C PHE A 145 5.67 -3.30 6.44
N ILE A 146 6.68 -2.68 5.85
CA ILE A 146 7.25 -3.10 4.57
C ILE A 146 8.76 -2.86 4.57
N GLU A 147 9.51 -3.78 3.99
CA GLU A 147 10.96 -3.66 3.86
C GLU A 147 11.42 -4.50 2.66
N PRO A 148 12.59 -4.19 2.07
CA PRO A 148 13.11 -5.03 0.98
C PRO A 148 13.47 -6.42 1.52
N MET A 149 13.33 -7.44 0.67
CA MET A 149 13.74 -8.80 1.03
C MET A 149 15.25 -8.90 1.28
N ILE A 150 16.03 -8.15 0.51
CA ILE A 150 17.48 -8.07 0.69
C ILE A 150 17.77 -6.89 1.62
N LEU A 151 18.18 -7.20 2.84
CA LEU A 151 18.51 -6.20 3.84
C LEU A 151 20.03 -5.94 3.84
N PRO A 152 20.48 -4.76 4.31
CA PRO A 152 21.92 -4.48 4.49
C PRO A 152 22.58 -5.52 5.40
N ASP A 153 23.87 -5.76 5.20
CA ASP A 153 24.65 -6.72 5.96
C ASP A 153 24.52 -6.48 7.48
N GLY A 154 24.26 -7.56 8.21
CA GLY A 154 24.12 -7.51 9.66
C GLY A 154 22.76 -7.05 10.16
N MET A 155 21.84 -6.70 9.26
CA MET A 155 20.48 -6.29 9.64
C MET A 155 19.50 -7.45 9.52
N THR A 156 18.56 -7.52 10.48
CA THR A 156 17.47 -8.48 10.48
C THR A 156 16.15 -7.76 10.20
N SER A 157 15.10 -8.53 9.88
CA SER A 157 13.77 -7.95 9.62
C SER A 157 13.28 -7.14 10.81
N ALA A 158 12.77 -5.93 10.51
CA ALA A 158 12.13 -5.05 11.48
C ALA A 158 10.62 -5.27 11.57
N ILE A 159 10.06 -6.11 10.69
CA ILE A 159 8.63 -6.38 10.69
C ILE A 159 8.30 -7.43 11.75
N ALA A 160 7.34 -7.11 12.61
CA ALA A 160 6.87 -8.03 13.65
C ALA A 160 5.35 -7.88 13.82
N LYS A 161 4.70 -8.96 14.27
CA LYS A 161 3.29 -8.91 14.64
C LYS A 161 3.18 -8.10 15.94
N LEU A 162 2.26 -7.14 15.95
CA LEU A 162 1.99 -6.28 17.11
C LEU A 162 0.61 -6.59 17.68
N GLY A 163 0.42 -6.30 18.99
CA GLY A 163 -0.87 -6.50 19.64
C GLY A 163 -2.00 -5.65 19.05
N ILE A 164 -1.66 -4.54 18.37
CA ILE A 164 -2.64 -3.68 17.69
C ILE A 164 -3.01 -4.17 16.29
N ASP A 165 -2.34 -5.18 15.76
CA ASP A 165 -2.61 -5.71 14.41
C ASP A 165 -3.88 -6.59 14.44
N ASN A 166 -4.70 -6.40 13.40
CA ASN A 166 -5.93 -7.20 13.21
C ASN A 166 -5.71 -8.33 12.21
#